data_20afc63a37718cd3f96d6a6cb81beb3d
#
_entry.id   20afc63a37718cd3f96d6a6cb81beb3d
#
_cell.length_a   1.000
_cell.length_b   1.000
_cell.length_c   1.000
_cell.angle_alpha   90.00
_cell.angle_beta   90.00
_cell.angle_gamma   90.00
#
_symmetry.space_group_name_H-M   'P 1'
#
loop_
_entity.id
_entity.type
_entity.pdbx_description
1 polymer ?
#
loop_
_entity_poly.entity_id
_entity_poly.type
_entity_poly.pdbx_seq_one_letter_code
_entity_poly.pdbx_strand_id
1 'polypeptide(L)'
;LLEEEINRTNEAYKEQNLCLIQKIPTPITPIQLDKESRHITLAYFEQKSTVDYIGVVQGYPVCFDAKEVKTSTFALQNIHPHQVEFMRQFEKQDGIAFFLIYYTGMDVYYYLPFREFLPFWERMEAGGRKSFRFDELDQTYLLPKKPGIMVPYLEMINKDISERDG
;
A
#
# COMPACT_ATOMS: atom_id res chain seq x y z
N LEU A 1 -9.89 8.90 3.72
CA LEU A 1 -9.06 10.10 3.76
C LEU A 1 -7.64 9.87 3.26
N LEU A 2 -6.97 8.80 3.74
CA LEU A 2 -5.62 8.45 3.27
C LEU A 2 -5.61 8.18 1.77
N GLU A 3 -6.56 7.42 1.26
CA GLU A 3 -6.63 7.12 -0.17
C GLU A 3 -6.83 8.38 -1.00
N GLU A 4 -7.61 9.34 -0.52
CA GLU A 4 -7.79 10.61 -1.21
C GLU A 4 -6.49 11.39 -1.32
N GLU A 5 -5.72 11.41 -0.24
CA GLU A 5 -4.42 12.09 -0.21
C GLU A 5 -3.41 11.41 -1.13
N ILE A 6 -3.41 10.08 -1.15
CA ILE A 6 -2.55 9.31 -2.07
C ILE A 6 -2.96 9.58 -3.52
N ASN A 7 -4.26 9.60 -3.81
CA ASN A 7 -4.74 9.86 -5.16
C ASN A 7 -4.33 11.26 -5.66
N ARG A 8 -4.40 12.27 -4.80
CA ARG A 8 -3.93 13.62 -5.13
C ARG A 8 -2.43 13.66 -5.36
N THR A 9 -1.68 12.96 -4.51
CA THR A 9 -0.23 12.85 -4.66
C THR A 9 0.13 12.18 -5.98
N ASN A 10 -0.57 11.10 -6.33
CA ASN A 10 -0.34 10.38 -7.59
C ASN A 10 -0.64 11.23 -8.81
N GLU A 11 -1.69 12.07 -8.75
CA GLU A 11 -1.98 13.00 -9.83
C GLU A 11 -0.87 14.06 -9.99
N ALA A 12 -0.39 14.60 -8.88
CA ALA A 12 0.71 15.57 -8.91
C ALA A 12 1.98 14.95 -9.50
N TYR A 13 2.30 13.72 -9.12
CA TYR A 13 3.46 13.01 -9.68
C TYR A 13 3.28 12.73 -11.17
N LYS A 14 2.09 12.33 -11.59
CA LYS A 14 1.77 12.08 -12.99
C LYS A 14 1.97 13.33 -13.83
N GLU A 15 1.48 14.47 -13.37
CA GLU A 15 1.62 15.76 -14.06
C GLU A 15 3.08 16.17 -14.24
N GLN A 16 3.95 15.75 -13.31
CA GLN A 16 5.36 16.03 -13.35
C GLN A 16 6.17 14.94 -14.07
N ASN A 17 5.50 13.95 -14.65
CA ASN A 17 6.10 12.80 -15.34
C ASN A 17 7.04 11.98 -14.44
N LEU A 18 6.75 11.90 -13.14
CA LEU A 18 7.57 11.17 -12.19
C LEU A 18 7.15 9.71 -12.05
N CYS A 19 5.86 9.42 -12.19
CA CYS A 19 5.37 8.06 -12.15
C CYS A 19 3.94 7.98 -12.72
N LEU A 20 3.49 6.76 -12.94
CA LEU A 20 2.10 6.47 -13.27
C LEU A 20 1.62 5.38 -12.34
N ILE A 21 0.74 5.75 -11.41
CA ILE A 21 0.16 4.84 -10.43
C ILE A 21 -1.35 4.82 -10.59
N GLN A 22 -1.91 3.63 -10.63
CA GLN A 22 -3.35 3.44 -10.76
C GLN A 22 -3.91 2.77 -9.51
N LYS A 23 -5.02 3.31 -9.00
CA LYS A 23 -5.76 2.65 -7.95
C LYS A 23 -6.54 1.48 -8.55
N ILE A 24 -6.48 0.33 -7.88
CA ILE A 24 -7.21 -0.87 -8.30
C ILE A 24 -8.54 -0.90 -7.55
N PRO A 25 -9.69 -0.83 -8.25
CA PRO A 25 -10.98 -0.88 -7.57
C PRO A 25 -11.27 -2.27 -7.05
N THR A 26 -12.08 -2.34 -6.00
CA THR A 26 -12.58 -3.62 -5.50
C THR A 26 -13.62 -4.15 -6.48
N PRO A 27 -13.44 -5.35 -7.04
CA PRO A 27 -14.41 -5.89 -7.98
C PRO A 27 -15.74 -6.20 -7.29
N ILE A 28 -16.83 -6.06 -8.06
CA ILE A 28 -18.17 -6.43 -7.59
C ILE A 28 -18.79 -7.38 -8.61
N THR A 29 -19.67 -8.27 -8.12
CA THR A 29 -20.45 -9.15 -8.98
C THR A 29 -21.91 -8.75 -8.87
N PRO A 30 -22.54 -8.28 -9.95
CA PRO A 30 -23.95 -7.90 -9.90
C PRO A 30 -24.83 -9.15 -9.76
N ILE A 31 -25.83 -9.06 -8.87
CA ILE A 31 -26.84 -10.10 -8.68
C ILE A 31 -28.12 -9.70 -9.38
N GLN A 32 -28.48 -8.41 -9.33
CA GLN A 32 -29.65 -7.87 -9.98
C GLN A 32 -29.29 -6.62 -10.77
N LEU A 33 -29.86 -6.52 -11.97
CA LEU A 33 -29.68 -5.38 -12.85
C LEU A 33 -31.05 -4.82 -13.26
N ASP A 34 -31.15 -3.49 -13.28
CA ASP A 34 -32.25 -2.82 -13.93
C ASP A 34 -31.87 -2.63 -15.40
N LYS A 35 -32.51 -3.38 -16.29
CA LYS A 35 -32.15 -3.38 -17.72
C LYS A 35 -32.47 -2.05 -18.41
N GLU A 36 -33.48 -1.34 -17.95
CA GLU A 36 -33.88 -0.05 -18.56
C GLU A 36 -32.90 1.06 -18.21
N SER A 37 -32.56 1.19 -16.93
CA SER A 37 -31.67 2.26 -16.47
C SER A 37 -30.18 1.87 -16.52
N ARG A 38 -29.87 0.59 -16.71
CA ARG A 38 -28.52 0.03 -16.67
C ARG A 38 -27.84 0.17 -15.30
N HIS A 39 -28.63 0.29 -14.25
CA HIS A 39 -28.11 0.37 -12.89
C HIS A 39 -28.05 -1.01 -12.26
N ILE A 40 -27.04 -1.23 -11.41
CA ILE A 40 -26.96 -2.43 -10.59
C ILE A 40 -27.80 -2.16 -9.34
N THR A 41 -28.82 -2.99 -9.11
CA THR A 41 -29.72 -2.85 -7.97
C THR A 41 -29.27 -3.69 -6.78
N LEU A 42 -28.49 -4.76 -7.03
CA LEU A 42 -27.94 -5.63 -5.99
C LEU A 42 -26.64 -6.25 -6.50
N ALA A 43 -25.60 -6.20 -5.68
CA ALA A 43 -24.28 -6.75 -5.99
C ALA A 43 -23.59 -7.15 -4.70
N TYR A 44 -22.54 -7.99 -4.82
CA TYR A 44 -21.64 -8.26 -3.72
C TYR A 44 -20.21 -7.95 -4.13
N PHE A 45 -19.36 -7.61 -3.13
CA PHE A 45 -17.93 -7.41 -3.37
C PHE A 45 -17.24 -8.76 -3.47
N GLU A 46 -16.47 -8.94 -4.53
CA GLU A 46 -15.63 -10.12 -4.64
C GLU A 46 -14.45 -10.00 -3.69
N GLN A 47 -13.85 -11.13 -3.34
CA GLN A 47 -12.65 -11.12 -2.52
C GLN A 47 -11.53 -10.42 -3.28
N LYS A 48 -10.94 -9.43 -2.66
CA LYS A 48 -9.84 -8.67 -3.24
C LYS A 48 -8.60 -9.56 -3.30
N SER A 49 -8.06 -9.76 -4.49
CA SER A 49 -6.90 -10.63 -4.71
C SER A 49 -5.60 -9.88 -4.86
N THR A 50 -5.64 -8.55 -4.96
CA THR A 50 -4.46 -7.72 -5.20
C THR A 50 -4.36 -6.59 -4.20
N VAL A 51 -3.44 -5.67 -4.45
CA VAL A 51 -3.17 -4.49 -3.63
C VAL A 51 -4.01 -3.30 -4.11
N ASP A 52 -4.00 -2.19 -3.36
CA ASP A 52 -4.77 -0.99 -3.69
C ASP A 52 -4.24 -0.23 -4.91
N TYR A 53 -2.92 -0.24 -5.10
CA TYR A 53 -2.26 0.57 -6.12
C TYR A 53 -1.19 -0.23 -6.85
N ILE A 54 -1.10 0.00 -8.16
CA ILE A 54 -0.07 -0.62 -8.99
C ILE A 54 0.33 0.38 -10.09
N GLY A 55 1.58 0.33 -10.50
CA GLY A 55 2.05 1.20 -11.58
C GLY A 55 3.53 1.11 -11.84
N VAL A 56 4.08 2.19 -12.38
CA VAL A 56 5.47 2.25 -12.81
C VAL A 56 6.09 3.58 -12.34
N VAL A 57 7.28 3.50 -11.77
CA VAL A 57 8.06 4.66 -11.34
C VAL A 57 9.40 4.60 -12.05
N GLN A 58 9.60 5.47 -13.07
CA GLN A 58 10.86 5.57 -13.79
C GLN A 58 11.41 4.22 -14.26
N GLY A 59 10.52 3.39 -14.83
CA GLY A 59 10.89 2.07 -15.32
C GLY A 59 10.79 0.94 -14.30
N TYR A 60 10.59 1.24 -13.02
CA TYR A 60 10.43 0.23 -11.97
C TYR A 60 8.95 -0.08 -11.75
N PRO A 61 8.53 -1.36 -11.86
CA PRO A 61 7.16 -1.70 -11.48
C PRO A 61 7.01 -1.58 -9.96
N VAL A 62 5.89 -1.00 -9.52
CA VAL A 62 5.62 -0.83 -8.09
C VAL A 62 4.18 -1.24 -7.77
N CYS A 63 3.98 -1.74 -6.57
CA CYS A 63 2.63 -1.95 -6.04
C CYS A 63 2.65 -1.65 -4.55
N PHE A 64 1.52 -1.18 -4.03
CA PHE A 64 1.43 -0.92 -2.60
C PHE A 64 0.00 -0.92 -2.12
N ASP A 65 -0.13 -1.09 -0.81
CA ASP A 65 -1.41 -1.04 -0.11
C ASP A 65 -1.37 0.11 0.90
N ALA A 66 -2.52 0.72 1.12
CA ALA A 66 -2.64 1.84 2.05
C ALA A 66 -3.41 1.40 3.29
N LYS A 67 -2.88 1.69 4.48
CA LYS A 67 -3.49 1.32 5.76
C LYS A 67 -3.49 2.51 6.71
N GLU A 68 -4.58 2.67 7.46
CA GLU A 68 -4.67 3.65 8.53
C GLU A 68 -4.75 2.93 9.88
N VAL A 69 -4.02 3.43 10.88
CA VAL A 69 -4.10 2.92 12.25
C VAL A 69 -4.09 4.08 13.23
N LYS A 70 -4.86 3.95 14.30
CA LYS A 70 -4.94 4.98 15.34
C LYS A 70 -3.78 4.90 16.33
N THR A 71 -3.38 3.68 16.68
CA THR A 71 -2.40 3.43 17.73
C THR A 71 -1.02 3.16 17.14
N SER A 72 -0.02 3.11 17.99
CA SER A 72 1.36 2.77 17.60
C SER A 72 1.56 1.27 17.33
N THR A 73 0.54 0.45 17.57
CA THR A 73 0.59 -0.99 17.31
C THR A 73 -0.23 -1.31 16.07
N PHE A 74 0.41 -1.96 15.09
CA PHE A 74 -0.25 -2.38 13.86
C PHE A 74 -0.63 -3.85 13.97
N ALA A 75 -1.93 -4.14 13.88
CA ALA A 75 -2.43 -5.52 13.91
C ALA A 75 -2.31 -6.16 12.52
N LEU A 76 -1.61 -7.29 12.43
CA LEU A 76 -1.38 -7.97 11.15
C LEU A 76 -2.66 -8.56 10.56
N GLN A 77 -3.72 -8.71 11.34
CA GLN A 77 -5.02 -9.13 10.82
C GLN A 77 -5.63 -8.14 9.82
N ASN A 78 -5.11 -6.89 9.78
CA ASN A 78 -5.53 -5.89 8.81
C ASN A 78 -4.98 -6.17 7.40
N ILE A 79 -4.10 -7.15 7.27
CA ILE A 79 -3.50 -7.53 5.99
C ILE A 79 -3.93 -8.95 5.66
N HIS A 80 -4.45 -9.14 4.46
CA HIS A 80 -4.91 -10.46 4.03
C HIS A 80 -3.76 -11.30 3.47
N PRO A 81 -3.75 -12.62 3.73
CA PRO A 81 -2.70 -13.50 3.21
C PRO A 81 -2.49 -13.41 1.70
N HIS A 82 -3.56 -13.23 0.91
CA HIS A 82 -3.43 -13.13 -0.54
C HIS A 82 -2.74 -11.82 -0.98
N GLN A 83 -2.83 -10.75 -0.17
CA GLN A 83 -2.08 -9.52 -0.44
C GLN A 83 -0.58 -9.75 -0.24
N VAL A 84 -0.23 -10.47 0.83
CA VAL A 84 1.17 -10.82 1.11
C VAL A 84 1.73 -11.68 -0.01
N GLU A 85 0.96 -12.68 -0.46
CA GLU A 85 1.39 -13.55 -1.54
C GLU A 85 1.56 -12.79 -2.86
N PHE A 86 0.66 -11.88 -3.17
CA PHE A 86 0.78 -11.04 -4.36
C PHE A 86 2.06 -10.20 -4.30
N MET A 87 2.33 -9.56 -3.18
CA MET A 87 3.55 -8.75 -3.00
C MET A 87 4.81 -9.61 -3.09
N ARG A 88 4.77 -10.82 -2.54
CA ARG A 88 5.89 -11.77 -2.62
C ARG A 88 6.20 -12.10 -4.07
N GLN A 89 5.19 -12.43 -4.87
CA GLN A 89 5.37 -12.74 -6.28
C GLN A 89 5.83 -11.51 -7.07
N PHE A 90 5.30 -10.33 -6.72
CA PHE A 90 5.70 -9.08 -7.36
C PHE A 90 7.19 -8.78 -7.16
N GLU A 91 7.68 -8.98 -5.93
CA GLU A 91 9.09 -8.80 -5.61
C GLU A 91 9.98 -9.84 -6.32
N LYS A 92 9.48 -11.06 -6.52
CA LYS A 92 10.21 -12.09 -7.29
C LYS A 92 10.39 -11.72 -8.75
N GLN A 93 9.54 -10.85 -9.29
CA GLN A 93 9.68 -10.32 -10.65
C GLN A 93 10.47 -9.02 -10.69
N ASP A 94 11.25 -8.74 -9.65
CA ASP A 94 12.05 -7.52 -9.47
C ASP A 94 11.22 -6.25 -9.38
N GLY A 95 9.93 -6.38 -9.04
CA GLY A 95 9.09 -5.24 -8.71
C GLY A 95 9.32 -4.77 -7.28
N ILE A 96 8.79 -3.62 -6.95
CA ILE A 96 8.92 -3.00 -5.63
C ILE A 96 7.55 -3.00 -4.97
N ALA A 97 7.41 -3.71 -3.84
CA ALA A 97 6.18 -3.78 -3.07
C ALA A 97 6.38 -3.15 -1.70
N PHE A 98 5.38 -2.42 -1.23
CA PHE A 98 5.44 -1.78 0.08
C PHE A 98 4.04 -1.46 0.59
N PHE A 99 3.96 -1.05 1.86
CA PHE A 99 2.75 -0.51 2.46
C PHE A 99 2.97 0.96 2.78
N LEU A 100 1.94 1.79 2.58
CA LEU A 100 1.91 3.14 3.11
C LEU A 100 0.97 3.12 4.31
N ILE A 101 1.51 3.42 5.49
CA ILE A 101 0.75 3.39 6.73
C ILE A 101 0.62 4.81 7.27
N TYR A 102 -0.62 5.23 7.51
CA TYR A 102 -0.88 6.49 8.17
C TYR A 102 -1.23 6.22 9.63
N TYR A 103 -0.36 6.69 10.52
CA TYR A 103 -0.57 6.62 11.97
C TYR A 103 -1.33 7.87 12.39
N THR A 104 -2.65 7.77 12.49
CA THR A 104 -3.51 8.93 12.71
C THR A 104 -3.26 9.61 14.05
N GLY A 105 -2.96 8.85 15.09
CA GLY A 105 -2.69 9.39 16.43
C GLY A 105 -1.40 10.22 16.52
N MET A 106 -0.45 9.97 15.64
CA MET A 106 0.83 10.68 15.58
C MET A 106 0.91 11.61 14.39
N ASP A 107 -0.04 11.56 13.48
CA ASP A 107 -0.06 12.31 12.22
C ASP A 107 1.23 12.12 11.42
N VAL A 108 1.66 10.87 11.25
CA VAL A 108 2.84 10.53 10.45
C VAL A 108 2.51 9.43 9.45
N TYR A 109 3.19 9.50 8.31
CA TYR A 109 3.11 8.50 7.25
C TYR A 109 4.39 7.68 7.25
N TYR A 110 4.25 6.37 7.09
CA TYR A 110 5.39 5.45 7.08
C TYR A 110 5.40 4.63 5.80
N TYR A 111 6.58 4.53 5.17
CA TYR A 111 6.79 3.65 4.03
C TYR A 111 7.37 2.34 4.57
N LEU A 112 6.62 1.25 4.46
CA LEU A 112 7.03 -0.06 4.96
C LEU A 112 7.44 -0.95 3.77
N PRO A 113 8.76 -1.09 3.49
CA PRO A 113 9.20 -2.00 2.43
C PRO A 113 8.75 -3.43 2.71
N PHE A 114 8.44 -4.19 1.67
CA PHE A 114 8.01 -5.57 1.84
C PHE A 114 9.03 -6.40 2.62
N ARG A 115 10.33 -6.18 2.38
CA ARG A 115 11.39 -6.92 3.10
C ARG A 115 11.44 -6.61 4.60
N GLU A 116 11.00 -5.42 5.02
CA GLU A 116 10.88 -5.08 6.44
C GLU A 116 9.60 -5.68 7.03
N PHE A 117 8.53 -5.68 6.26
CA PHE A 117 7.24 -6.25 6.67
C PHE A 117 7.33 -7.76 6.88
N LEU A 118 8.01 -8.47 5.98
CA LEU A 118 7.99 -9.93 5.91
C LEU A 118 8.42 -10.61 7.21
N PRO A 119 9.48 -10.19 7.92
CA PRO A 119 9.84 -10.80 9.20
C PRO A 119 8.72 -10.73 10.25
N PHE A 120 7.94 -9.66 10.29
CA PHE A 120 6.81 -9.55 11.21
C PHE A 120 5.72 -10.57 10.85
N TRP A 121 5.46 -10.75 9.56
CA TRP A 121 4.49 -11.71 9.08
C TRP A 121 4.93 -13.14 9.40
N GLU A 122 6.19 -13.46 9.15
CA GLU A 122 6.75 -14.77 9.43
C GLU A 122 6.78 -15.07 10.94
N ARG A 123 7.03 -14.06 11.77
CA ARG A 123 6.94 -14.18 13.22
C ARG A 123 5.54 -14.61 13.65
N MET A 124 4.53 -14.01 13.05
CA MET A 124 3.13 -14.38 13.33
C MET A 124 2.83 -15.81 12.86
N GLU A 125 3.29 -16.18 11.67
CA GLU A 125 3.06 -17.53 11.13
C GLU A 125 3.73 -18.60 11.97
N ALA A 126 4.85 -18.27 12.61
CA ALA A 126 5.56 -19.18 13.50
C ALA A 126 4.93 -19.25 14.90
N GLY A 127 3.77 -18.64 15.12
CA GLY A 127 3.06 -18.66 16.39
C GLY A 127 3.41 -17.50 17.32
N GLY A 128 4.19 -16.52 16.84
CA GLY A 128 4.57 -15.35 17.62
C GLY A 128 3.53 -14.24 17.57
N ARG A 129 3.99 -13.02 17.84
CA ARG A 129 3.12 -11.84 17.94
C ARG A 129 2.41 -11.57 16.63
N LYS A 130 1.11 -11.26 16.71
CA LYS A 130 0.25 -10.97 15.56
C LYS A 130 0.17 -9.45 15.29
N SER A 131 1.19 -8.72 15.69
CA SER A 131 1.28 -7.27 15.52
C SER A 131 2.73 -6.84 15.55
N PHE A 132 2.97 -5.59 15.13
CA PHE A 132 4.27 -4.95 15.33
C PHE A 132 4.04 -3.53 15.87
N ARG A 133 5.03 -3.04 16.60
CA ARG A 133 4.97 -1.70 17.20
C ARG A 133 5.73 -0.72 16.32
N PHE A 134 5.33 0.53 16.37
CA PHE A 134 5.99 1.61 15.66
C PHE A 134 7.50 1.68 16.00
N ASP A 135 7.86 1.42 17.27
CA ASP A 135 9.25 1.46 17.70
C ASP A 135 10.11 0.30 17.16
N GLU A 136 9.49 -0.71 16.56
CA GLU A 136 10.22 -1.81 15.88
C GLU A 136 10.59 -1.44 14.44
N LEU A 137 10.09 -0.31 13.91
CA LEU A 137 10.28 0.08 12.52
C LEU A 137 11.55 0.91 12.34
N ASP A 138 12.12 0.84 11.14
CA ASP A 138 13.25 1.67 10.73
C ASP A 138 12.77 3.11 10.54
N GLN A 139 13.11 3.97 11.48
CA GLN A 139 12.62 5.36 11.50
C GLN A 139 13.07 6.17 10.28
N THR A 140 14.06 5.71 9.54
CA THR A 140 14.51 6.40 8.33
C THR A 140 13.52 6.30 7.18
N TYR A 141 12.49 5.46 7.29
CA TYR A 141 11.42 5.32 6.30
C TYR A 141 10.18 6.15 6.64
N LEU A 142 10.23 6.98 7.67
CA LEU A 142 9.17 7.96 7.89
C LEU A 142 9.17 8.98 6.75
N LEU A 143 7.99 9.28 6.20
CA LEU A 143 7.87 10.25 5.13
C LEU A 143 8.11 11.66 5.67
N PRO A 144 8.93 12.47 4.98
CA PRO A 144 9.11 13.86 5.39
C PRO A 144 7.87 14.68 5.07
N LYS A 145 7.66 15.78 5.77
CA LYS A 145 6.63 16.75 5.44
C LYS A 145 7.15 17.63 4.30
N LYS A 146 6.40 17.66 3.18
CA LYS A 146 6.83 18.35 1.98
C LYS A 146 5.70 19.26 1.49
N PRO A 147 5.97 20.57 1.26
CA PRO A 147 4.92 21.47 0.78
C PRO A 147 4.34 21.00 -0.56
N GLY A 148 3.01 21.00 -0.63
CA GLY A 148 2.30 20.67 -1.86
C GLY A 148 2.15 19.18 -2.16
N ILE A 149 2.82 18.30 -1.41
CA ILE A 149 2.70 16.85 -1.60
C ILE A 149 2.39 16.21 -0.25
N MET A 150 1.18 15.67 -0.11
CA MET A 150 0.69 15.14 1.17
C MET A 150 1.39 13.85 1.58
N VAL A 151 1.68 12.96 0.61
CA VAL A 151 2.27 11.65 0.88
C VAL A 151 3.49 11.45 -0.02
N PRO A 152 4.63 12.11 0.28
CA PRO A 152 5.78 12.11 -0.63
C PRO A 152 6.60 10.81 -0.56
N TYR A 153 6.05 9.74 -1.12
CA TYR A 153 6.64 8.40 -1.01
C TYR A 153 7.74 8.09 -2.04
N LEU A 154 7.90 8.90 -3.10
CA LEU A 154 8.91 8.61 -4.13
C LEU A 154 10.33 8.61 -3.61
N GLU A 155 10.65 9.49 -2.65
CA GLU A 155 11.98 9.53 -2.05
C GLU A 155 12.27 8.21 -1.31
N MET A 156 11.26 7.63 -0.70
CA MET A 156 11.41 6.36 0.01
C MET A 156 11.55 5.19 -0.96
N ILE A 157 10.95 5.28 -2.14
CA ILE A 157 11.18 4.28 -3.21
C ILE A 157 12.64 4.30 -3.62
N ASN A 158 13.23 5.48 -3.80
CA ASN A 158 14.65 5.61 -4.15
C ASN A 158 15.54 4.99 -3.07
N LYS A 159 15.24 5.26 -1.80
CA LYS A 159 15.96 4.66 -0.69
C LYS A 159 15.82 3.14 -0.69
N ASP A 160 14.61 2.64 -0.90
CA ASP A 160 14.30 1.22 -0.95
C ASP A 160 15.13 0.54 -2.06
N ILE A 161 15.14 1.12 -3.27
CA ILE A 161 15.93 0.60 -4.39
C ILE A 161 17.42 0.55 -4.04
N SER A 162 17.96 1.62 -3.47
CA SER A 162 19.38 1.67 -3.13
C SER A 162 19.79 0.63 -2.10
N GLU A 163 18.93 0.33 -1.15
CA GLU A 163 19.19 -0.66 -0.11
C GLU A 163 19.06 -2.10 -0.62
N ARG A 164 18.27 -2.33 -1.68
CA ARG A 164 18.17 -3.66 -2.32
C ARG A 164 19.42 -4.04 -3.05
N ASP A 165 20.03 -3.07 -3.72
CA ASP A 165 21.20 -3.29 -4.56
C ASP A 165 22.49 -3.32 -3.75
N GLY A 166 22.41 -2.92 -2.51
CA GLY A 166 23.53 -3.00 -1.54
C GLY A 166 23.54 -4.31 -0.73
#